data_adbd3e99a765c76879dbdc46158a7bc6
#
_entry.id   adbd3e99a765c76879dbdc46158a7bc6
#
_cell.length_a   1.000
_cell.length_b   1.000
_cell.length_c   1.000
_cell.angle_alpha   90.00
_cell.angle_beta   90.00
_cell.angle_gamma   90.00
#
_symmetry.space_group_name_H-M   'P 1'
#
loop_
_entity.id
_entity.type
_entity.pdbx_description
1 polymer ?
#
loop_
_entity_poly.entity_id
_entity_poly.type
_entity_poly.pdbx_seq_one_letter_code
_entity_poly.pdbx_strand_id
1 'polypeptide(L)' 'MFEASKKVMGLMEELTARQIIVRLKDNGRKEVPTPRQLAQRFRTDKEIQVIKSKSKKDETIFLKIAE' A
#
# COMPACT_ATOMS: atom_id res chain seq x y z
N MET A 1 -6.25 8.93 -6.33
CA MET A 1 -4.92 8.36 -6.10
C MET A 1 -4.94 7.20 -5.12
N PHE A 2 -5.43 7.41 -3.90
CA PHE A 2 -5.41 6.35 -2.88
C PHE A 2 -6.42 5.23 -3.14
N GLU A 3 -7.53 5.55 -3.77
CA GLU A 3 -8.49 4.52 -4.17
C GLU A 3 -7.88 3.55 -5.17
N ALA A 4 -7.09 4.07 -6.11
CA ALA A 4 -6.39 3.21 -7.06
C ALA A 4 -5.36 2.33 -6.36
N SER A 5 -4.69 2.87 -5.33
CA SER A 5 -3.75 2.08 -4.53
C SER A 5 -4.45 0.91 -3.84
N LYS A 6 -5.66 1.14 -3.32
CA LYS A 6 -6.44 0.07 -2.71
C LYS A 6 -6.92 -0.96 -3.73
N LYS A 7 -7.25 -0.52 -4.94
CA LYS A 7 -7.74 -1.41 -6.00
C LYS A 7 -6.67 -2.37 -6.50
N VAL A 8 -5.40 -1.98 -6.45
CA VAL A 8 -4.33 -2.88 -6.88
C VAL A 8 -3.94 -3.90 -5.82
N MET A 9 -4.50 -3.75 -4.62
CA MET A 9 -4.27 -4.71 -3.52
C MET A 9 -5.37 -5.77 -3.52
N GLY A 10 -4.96 -7.03 -3.46
CA GLY A 10 -5.91 -8.13 -3.27
C GLY A 10 -6.37 -8.20 -1.81
N LEU A 11 -7.59 -8.67 -1.60
CA LEU A 11 -8.11 -8.86 -0.25
C LEU A 11 -7.22 -9.82 0.53
N MET A 12 -6.86 -9.44 1.76
CA MET A 12 -5.95 -10.20 2.62
C MET A 12 -4.54 -10.38 2.03
N GLU A 13 -4.17 -9.56 1.06
CA GLU A 13 -2.84 -9.60 0.48
C GLU A 13 -1.92 -8.60 1.20
N GLU A 14 -0.75 -9.07 1.58
CA GLU A 14 0.27 -8.22 2.22
C GLU A 14 1.19 -7.65 1.17
N LEU A 15 1.27 -6.33 1.09
CA LEU A 15 2.12 -5.63 0.13
C LEU A 15 2.91 -4.54 0.82
N THR A 16 4.15 -4.36 0.39
CA THR A 16 4.92 -3.19 0.81
C THR A 16 4.49 -1.97 -0.02
N ALA A 17 4.83 -0.78 0.47
CA ALA A 17 4.55 0.44 -0.27
C ALA A 17 5.18 0.40 -1.67
N ARG A 18 6.41 -0.12 -1.76
CA ARG A 18 7.12 -0.25 -3.03
C ARG A 18 6.34 -1.13 -4.01
N GLN A 19 5.81 -2.24 -3.54
CA GLN A 19 5.03 -3.15 -4.39
C GLN A 19 3.75 -2.49 -4.89
N ILE A 20 3.09 -1.73 -4.04
CA ILE A 20 1.89 -1.00 -4.44
C ILE A 20 2.22 0.02 -5.53
N ILE A 21 3.33 0.75 -5.37
CA ILE A 21 3.76 1.75 -6.34
C ILE A 21 4.09 1.09 -7.68
N VAL A 22 4.78 -0.06 -7.66
CA VAL A 22 5.09 -0.80 -8.88
C VAL A 22 3.81 -1.22 -9.61
N ARG A 23 2.82 -1.71 -8.87
CA ARG A 23 1.55 -2.10 -9.48
C ARG A 23 0.81 -0.91 -10.09
N LEU A 24 0.87 0.26 -9.45
CA LEU A 24 0.27 1.47 -9.98
C LEU A 24 0.93 1.89 -11.29
N LYS A 25 2.26 1.81 -11.35
CA LYS A 25 2.99 2.12 -12.58
C LYS A 25 2.66 1.14 -13.69
N ASP A 26 2.53 -0.15 -13.36
CA ASP A 26 2.17 -1.17 -14.33
C ASP A 26 0.78 -0.95 -14.91
N ASN A 27 -0.10 -0.31 -14.16
CA ASN A 27 -1.43 0.05 -14.64
C ASN A 27 -1.44 1.34 -15.47
N GLY A 28 -0.26 1.87 -15.80
CA GLY A 28 -0.14 3.03 -16.67
C GLY A 28 -0.31 4.37 -15.96
N ARG A 29 -0.24 4.40 -14.66
CA ARG A 29 -0.37 5.64 -13.92
C ARG A 29 0.93 6.43 -13.96
N LYS A 30 0.83 7.70 -14.35
CA LYS A 30 2.00 8.59 -14.42
C LYS A 30 2.39 9.13 -13.05
N GLU A 31 1.39 9.39 -12.20
CA GLU A 31 1.65 9.89 -10.85
C GLU A 31 1.32 8.80 -9.84
N VAL A 32 2.26 8.53 -8.96
CA VAL A 32 2.08 7.54 -7.90
C VAL A 32 2.48 8.19 -6.57
N PRO A 33 1.84 7.78 -5.46
CA PRO A 33 2.21 8.32 -4.16
C PRO A 33 3.58 7.81 -3.72
N THR A 34 4.23 8.56 -2.83
CA THR A 34 5.46 8.09 -2.21
C THR A 34 5.13 7.06 -1.13
N PRO A 35 6.10 6.22 -0.72
CA PRO A 35 5.87 5.28 0.38
C PRO A 35 5.39 5.98 1.66
N ARG A 36 5.94 7.16 1.94
CA ARG A 36 5.54 7.95 3.12
C ARG A 36 4.09 8.38 3.05
N GLN A 37 3.64 8.84 1.86
CA GLN A 37 2.25 9.25 1.65
C GLN A 37 1.30 8.08 1.83
N LEU A 38 1.66 6.91 1.29
CA LEU A 38 0.85 5.71 1.47
C LEU A 38 0.75 5.33 2.94
N ALA A 39 1.87 5.36 3.66
CA ALA A 39 1.86 5.01 5.08
C ALA A 39 0.97 5.96 5.88
N GLN A 40 1.08 7.26 5.63
CA GLN A 40 0.25 8.24 6.33
C GLN A 40 -1.24 8.05 6.02
N ARG A 41 -1.57 7.83 4.77
CA ARG A 41 -2.97 7.69 4.36
C ARG A 41 -3.58 6.41 4.89
N PHE A 42 -2.88 5.30 4.75
CA PHE A 42 -3.41 4.00 5.16
C PHE A 42 -3.48 3.81 6.66
N ARG A 43 -2.73 4.61 7.43
CA ARG A 43 -2.83 4.58 8.90
C ARG A 43 -4.23 4.94 9.39
N THR A 44 -4.92 5.82 8.67
CA THR A 44 -6.26 6.26 9.03
C THR A 44 -7.36 5.48 8.31
N ASP A 45 -6.97 4.58 7.41
CA ASP A 45 -7.93 3.81 6.63
C ASP A 45 -8.29 2.53 7.38
N LYS A 46 -9.58 2.34 7.64
CA LYS A 46 -10.08 1.19 8.38
C LYS A 46 -10.02 -0.11 7.56
N GLU A 47 -9.93 0.00 6.25
CA GLU A 47 -9.86 -1.15 5.35
C GLU A 47 -8.45 -1.68 5.16
N ILE A 48 -7.46 -0.91 5.58
CA ILE A 48 -6.05 -1.27 5.42
C ILE A 48 -5.40 -1.31 6.79
N GLN A 49 -4.77 -2.43 7.09
CA GLN A 49 -3.98 -2.57 8.31
C GLN A 49 -2.52 -2.32 7.99
N VAL A 50 -1.89 -1.42 8.75
CA VAL A 50 -0.47 -1.10 8.58
C VAL A 50 0.32 -1.93 9.56
N ILE A 51 1.23 -2.75 9.04
CA ILE A 51 2.05 -3.66 9.83
C ILE A 51 3.51 -3.28 9.64
N LYS A 52 4.24 -3.07 10.73
CA LYS A 52 5.68 -2.87 10.64
C LYS A 52 6.36 -4.22 10.52
N SER A 53 7.11 -4.40 9.44
CA SER A 53 7.92 -5.60 9.28
C SER A 53 9.07 -5.57 10.27
N LYS A 54 9.36 -6.72 10.88
CA LYS A 54 10.52 -6.88 11.74
C LYS A 54 11.79 -7.22 10.97
N SER A 55 11.71 -7.16 9.64
CA SER A 55 12.88 -7.44 8.80
C SER A 55 13.91 -6.30 8.92
N LYS A 56 15.13 -6.59 8.47
CA LYS A 56 16.28 -5.67 8.60
C LYS A 56 16.09 -4.32 7.92
N LYS A 57 15.06 -4.16 7.09
CA LYS A 57 14.85 -2.93 6.30
C LYS A 57 13.69 -2.07 6.80
N ASP A 58 13.07 -2.41 7.91
CA ASP A 58 11.94 -1.66 8.47
C ASP A 58 10.87 -1.31 7.43
N GLU A 59 10.59 -2.24 6.54
CA GLU A 59 9.57 -2.02 5.52
C GLU A 59 8.17 -2.08 6.14
N THR A 60 7.34 -1.09 5.81
CA THR A 60 5.95 -1.09 6.23
C THR A 60 5.15 -1.97 5.28
N ILE A 61 4.38 -2.89 5.85
CA ILE A 61 3.53 -3.78 5.08
C ILE A 61 2.08 -3.31 5.23
N PHE A 62 1.37 -3.28 4.13
CA PHE A 62 -0.05 -2.94 4.11
C PHE A 62 -0.86 -4.18 3.81
N LEU A 63 -1.87 -4.44 4.65
CA LEU A 63 -2.76 -5.58 4.49
C LEU A 63 -4.19 -5.07 4.28
N LYS A 64 -4.79 -5.42 3.16
CA LYS A 64 -6.16 -5.04 2.89
C LYS A 64 -7.09 -6.05 3.57
N ILE A 65 -7.80 -5.60 4.60
CA ILE A 65 -8.64 -6.47 5.43
C ILE A 65 -10.13 -6.40 5.05
N ALA A 66 -10.51 -5.42 4.22
CA ALA A 66 -11.90 -5.28 3.75
C ALA A 66 -11.90 -4.59 2.39
N GLU A 67 -12.87 -4.89 1.58
CA GLU A 67 -13.07 -4.22 0.30
C GLU A 67 -13.99 -3.01 0.39
#